data_74f0b06acc78ab1c7add60663b99de71
#
_entry.id   74f0b06acc78ab1c7add60663b99de71
#
_cell.length_a   1.000
_cell.length_b   1.000
_cell.length_c   1.000
_cell.angle_alpha   90.00
_cell.angle_beta   90.00
_cell.angle_gamma   90.00
#
_symmetry.space_group_name_H-M   'P 1'
#
loop_
_entity.id
_entity.type
_entity.pdbx_description
1 polymer ?
#
loop_
_entity_poly.entity_id
_entity_poly.type
_entity_poly.pdbx_seq_one_letter_code
_entity_poly.pdbx_strand_id
1 'polypeptide(L)'
;MTFDLSSIGEGQIRLTINQGERLISAQTLRMNAACSEANVAGLLAQLGRRTRWTSCMPQGDLAERCLSEFRGVGVDLAAMVRRPWGRVALYFMEPAAPPMPSNVNYDREYTPFRSADVADYDWDLILDTRIMFLTGITAALTEQTARVVRYAADAAGERGLDVVLDVNYRSKLWSGEQARQILTPIARRATVLFCSRRDAGDVFGLESKPGQGESVCRGLRE
;
A
#
# COMPACT_ATOMS: atom_id res chain seq x y z
N MET A 1 15.86 8.41 15.88
CA MET A 1 14.70 8.26 14.98
C MET A 1 14.38 9.61 14.35
N THR A 2 14.58 9.71 13.06
CA THR A 2 14.45 10.99 12.34
C THR A 2 13.03 11.21 11.84
N PHE A 3 12.30 10.14 11.51
CA PHE A 3 10.94 10.21 10.98
C PHE A 3 9.89 9.71 11.96
N ASP A 4 8.66 10.24 11.86
CA ASP A 4 7.50 9.77 12.62
C ASP A 4 6.92 8.50 11.99
N LEU A 5 6.92 8.43 10.64
CA LEU A 5 6.43 7.28 9.90
C LEU A 5 7.29 7.04 8.65
N SER A 6 7.66 5.78 8.43
CA SER A 6 8.16 5.27 7.15
C SER A 6 7.21 4.22 6.59
N SER A 7 7.16 4.12 5.27
CA SER A 7 6.32 3.16 4.58
C SER A 7 6.97 2.67 3.28
N ILE A 8 6.56 1.48 2.82
CA ILE A 8 7.03 0.89 1.57
C ILE A 8 5.84 0.36 0.75
N GLY A 9 5.74 0.77 -0.51
CA GLY A 9 4.64 0.37 -1.37
C GLY A 9 4.82 0.79 -2.81
N GLU A 10 4.04 0.18 -3.73
CA GLU A 10 4.14 0.44 -5.16
C GLU A 10 3.51 1.78 -5.54
N GLY A 11 4.33 2.69 -6.07
CA GLY A 11 3.86 3.93 -6.67
C GLY A 11 3.15 3.69 -8.00
N GLN A 12 2.02 4.35 -8.18
CA GLN A 12 1.14 4.16 -9.33
C GLN A 12 0.64 5.51 -9.85
N ILE A 13 0.18 5.51 -11.09
CA ILE A 13 -0.65 6.58 -11.63
C ILE A 13 -2.09 6.08 -11.71
N ARG A 14 -3.00 6.80 -11.06
CA ARG A 14 -4.43 6.62 -11.17
C ARG A 14 -4.98 7.45 -12.32
N LEU A 15 -5.70 6.81 -13.22
CA LEU A 15 -6.40 7.41 -14.35
C LEU A 15 -7.92 7.34 -14.08
N THR A 16 -8.53 8.48 -13.76
CA THR A 16 -9.94 8.53 -13.35
C THR A 16 -10.77 9.24 -14.42
N ILE A 17 -11.82 8.58 -14.89
CA ILE A 17 -12.84 9.19 -15.75
C ILE A 17 -13.76 10.13 -14.94
N ASN A 18 -14.56 10.94 -15.61
CA ASN A 18 -15.56 11.75 -14.94
C ASN A 18 -16.67 10.86 -14.34
N GLN A 19 -17.28 11.33 -13.27
CA GLN A 19 -18.41 10.63 -12.66
C GLN A 19 -19.58 10.51 -13.63
N GLY A 20 -20.14 9.33 -13.75
CA GLY A 20 -21.24 9.04 -14.67
C GLY A 20 -20.82 8.61 -16.07
N GLU A 21 -19.54 8.75 -16.45
CA GLU A 21 -19.00 8.18 -17.67
C GLU A 21 -18.61 6.71 -17.48
N ARG A 22 -18.39 6.03 -18.62
CA ARG A 22 -17.82 4.67 -18.64
C ARG A 22 -16.49 4.70 -19.38
N LEU A 23 -15.55 3.86 -18.94
CA LEU A 23 -14.21 3.80 -19.53
C LEU A 23 -14.25 3.52 -21.05
N ILE A 24 -15.23 2.73 -21.49
CA ILE A 24 -15.41 2.40 -22.92
C ILE A 24 -15.72 3.63 -23.80
N SER A 25 -16.24 4.69 -23.23
CA SER A 25 -16.64 5.91 -23.98
C SER A 25 -15.92 7.18 -23.53
N ALA A 26 -15.16 7.12 -22.44
CA ALA A 26 -14.44 8.27 -21.91
C ALA A 26 -13.33 8.72 -22.88
N GLN A 27 -13.27 10.02 -23.14
CA GLN A 27 -12.23 10.63 -24.00
C GLN A 27 -11.14 11.31 -23.19
N THR A 28 -11.38 11.59 -21.91
CA THR A 28 -10.43 12.25 -21.02
C THR A 28 -10.30 11.51 -19.71
N LEU A 29 -9.08 11.51 -19.17
CA LEU A 29 -8.74 10.86 -17.91
C LEU A 29 -7.98 11.85 -17.02
N ARG A 30 -8.38 11.95 -15.78
CA ARG A 30 -7.66 12.71 -14.77
C ARG A 30 -6.52 11.87 -14.21
N MET A 31 -5.30 12.38 -14.25
CA MET A 31 -4.11 11.68 -13.80
C MET A 31 -3.69 12.16 -12.40
N ASN A 32 -3.52 11.23 -11.46
CA ASN A 32 -3.01 11.49 -10.11
C ASN A 32 -2.05 10.38 -9.67
N ALA A 33 -1.09 10.73 -8.84
CA ALA A 33 -0.30 9.75 -8.12
C ALA A 33 -1.17 8.97 -7.14
N ALA A 34 -0.83 7.70 -6.91
CA ALA A 34 -1.54 6.84 -5.97
C ALA A 34 -0.59 5.76 -5.40
N CYS A 35 -0.77 5.49 -4.14
CA CYS A 35 -0.17 4.38 -3.39
C CYS A 35 -0.81 4.41 -2.00
N SER A 36 -1.26 3.28 -1.48
CA SER A 36 -1.92 3.24 -0.16
C SER A 36 -1.02 3.83 0.92
N GLU A 37 0.23 3.40 0.93
CA GLU A 37 1.23 3.79 1.92
C GLU A 37 1.66 5.25 1.76
N ALA A 38 1.90 5.68 0.52
CA ALA A 38 2.28 7.07 0.24
C ALA A 38 1.14 8.05 0.52
N ASN A 39 -0.12 7.64 0.34
CA ASN A 39 -1.28 8.45 0.70
C ASN A 39 -1.34 8.72 2.21
N VAL A 40 -1.06 7.70 3.04
CA VAL A 40 -0.98 7.86 4.50
C VAL A 40 0.21 8.75 4.88
N ALA A 41 1.37 8.51 4.28
CA ALA A 41 2.55 9.36 4.49
C ALA A 41 2.27 10.81 4.09
N GLY A 42 1.63 11.06 2.95
CA GLY A 42 1.27 12.39 2.47
C GLY A 42 0.28 13.11 3.40
N LEU A 43 -0.75 12.41 3.87
CA LEU A 43 -1.69 12.98 4.85
C LEU A 43 -0.98 13.40 6.13
N LEU A 44 -0.13 12.53 6.68
CA LEU A 44 0.61 12.83 7.90
C LEU A 44 1.63 13.98 7.69
N ALA A 45 2.28 14.06 6.52
CA ALA A 45 3.16 15.17 6.19
C ALA A 45 2.40 16.51 6.19
N GLN A 46 1.20 16.56 5.63
CA GLN A 46 0.34 17.75 5.66
C GLN A 46 -0.14 18.11 7.07
N LEU A 47 -0.17 17.14 7.99
CA LEU A 47 -0.41 17.35 9.43
C LEU A 47 0.87 17.70 10.22
N GLY A 48 1.97 18.02 9.52
CA GLY A 48 3.23 18.47 10.13
C GLY A 48 4.12 17.34 10.68
N ARG A 49 3.87 16.08 10.28
CA ARG A 49 4.71 14.94 10.67
C ARG A 49 5.81 14.70 9.63
N ARG A 50 6.97 14.24 10.10
CA ARG A 50 8.06 13.84 9.21
C ARG A 50 7.80 12.42 8.70
N THR A 51 7.54 12.29 7.40
CA THR A 51 7.18 11.00 6.80
C THR A 51 8.08 10.65 5.64
N ARG A 52 8.34 9.35 5.47
CA ARG A 52 9.10 8.79 4.36
C ARG A 52 8.27 7.72 3.67
N TRP A 53 8.34 7.73 2.36
CA TRP A 53 7.81 6.64 1.55
C TRP A 53 8.90 6.10 0.64
N THR A 54 8.99 4.78 0.58
CA THR A 54 9.95 4.03 -0.22
C THR A 54 9.21 3.20 -1.26
N SER A 55 9.77 3.14 -2.46
CA SER A 55 9.30 2.29 -3.55
C SER A 55 10.49 1.92 -4.44
N CYS A 56 10.25 1.05 -5.44
CA CYS A 56 11.18 0.82 -6.53
C CYS A 56 10.51 1.29 -7.83
N MET A 57 10.98 2.39 -8.40
CA MET A 57 10.34 3.07 -9.53
C MET A 57 11.23 3.04 -10.77
N PRO A 58 10.67 2.95 -11.99
CA PRO A 58 11.45 3.13 -13.20
C PRO A 58 11.94 4.58 -13.31
N GLN A 59 12.85 4.83 -14.23
CA GLN A 59 13.15 6.18 -14.71
C GLN A 59 12.05 6.65 -15.69
N GLY A 60 11.94 7.97 -15.91
CA GLY A 60 11.04 8.57 -16.88
C GLY A 60 9.91 9.42 -16.28
N ASP A 61 9.22 10.16 -17.15
CA ASP A 61 8.30 11.24 -16.80
C ASP A 61 7.11 10.80 -15.93
N LEU A 62 6.54 9.61 -16.16
CA LEU A 62 5.45 9.10 -15.34
C LEU A 62 5.89 8.79 -13.91
N ALA A 63 7.13 8.31 -13.74
CA ALA A 63 7.67 8.07 -12.42
C ALA A 63 7.94 9.42 -11.71
N GLU A 64 8.55 10.38 -12.41
CA GLU A 64 8.76 11.72 -11.85
C GLU A 64 7.43 12.42 -11.51
N ARG A 65 6.41 12.24 -12.33
CA ARG A 65 5.06 12.72 -12.03
C ARG A 65 4.54 12.15 -10.71
N CYS A 66 4.64 10.82 -10.51
CA CYS A 66 4.23 10.17 -9.29
C CYS A 66 5.02 10.70 -8.07
N LEU A 67 6.34 10.76 -8.19
CA LEU A 67 7.22 11.22 -7.11
C LEU A 67 7.00 12.70 -6.77
N SER A 68 6.80 13.56 -7.77
CA SER A 68 6.61 15.00 -7.57
C SER A 68 5.34 15.32 -6.79
N GLU A 69 4.25 14.58 -6.99
CA GLU A 69 3.01 14.79 -6.23
C GLU A 69 3.20 14.48 -4.75
N PHE A 70 3.88 13.38 -4.39
CA PHE A 70 4.15 13.06 -2.98
C PHE A 70 5.21 13.96 -2.36
N ARG A 71 6.26 14.34 -3.12
CA ARG A 71 7.24 15.33 -2.68
C ARG A 71 6.59 16.69 -2.42
N GLY A 72 5.67 17.09 -3.29
CA GLY A 72 4.94 18.36 -3.18
C GLY A 72 4.08 18.49 -1.91
N VAL A 73 3.66 17.37 -1.31
CA VAL A 73 2.94 17.36 -0.03
C VAL A 73 3.85 17.08 1.17
N GLY A 74 5.17 17.05 0.98
CA GLY A 74 6.16 16.99 2.06
C GLY A 74 6.65 15.59 2.44
N VAL A 75 6.37 14.56 1.62
CA VAL A 75 6.90 13.20 1.85
C VAL A 75 8.36 13.14 1.45
N ASP A 76 9.21 12.62 2.34
CA ASP A 76 10.61 12.32 2.04
C ASP A 76 10.71 11.10 1.12
N LEU A 77 11.53 11.20 0.07
CA LEU A 77 11.74 10.18 -0.95
C LEU A 77 13.22 9.75 -1.05
N ALA A 78 14.04 10.04 -0.05
CA ALA A 78 15.48 9.75 -0.12
C ALA A 78 15.80 8.26 -0.22
N ALA A 79 14.92 7.39 0.29
CA ALA A 79 15.08 5.93 0.22
C ALA A 79 14.48 5.30 -1.07
N MET A 80 14.16 6.12 -2.09
CA MET A 80 13.58 5.64 -3.34
C MET A 80 14.59 4.87 -4.19
N VAL A 81 14.29 3.62 -4.53
CA VAL A 81 15.08 2.82 -5.48
C VAL A 81 14.66 3.17 -6.90
N ARG A 82 15.65 3.38 -7.79
CA ARG A 82 15.41 3.73 -9.19
C ARG A 82 16.01 2.66 -10.11
N ARG A 83 15.26 2.28 -11.14
CA ARG A 83 15.68 1.31 -12.14
C ARG A 83 15.63 1.92 -13.55
N PRO A 84 16.59 1.59 -14.45
CA PRO A 84 16.57 2.09 -15.84
C PRO A 84 15.57 1.35 -16.73
N TRP A 85 14.80 0.41 -16.19
CA TRP A 85 13.87 -0.45 -16.90
C TRP A 85 12.52 -0.53 -16.20
N GLY A 86 11.55 -1.11 -16.90
CA GLY A 86 10.19 -1.31 -16.42
C GLY A 86 9.28 -0.12 -16.68
N ARG A 87 8.09 -0.17 -16.11
CA ARG A 87 7.05 0.84 -16.27
C ARG A 87 6.45 1.23 -14.92
N VAL A 88 5.81 2.38 -14.84
CA VAL A 88 4.98 2.76 -13.70
C VAL A 88 3.68 1.96 -13.74
N ALA A 89 3.24 1.47 -12.59
CA ALA A 89 1.93 0.83 -12.46
C ALA A 89 0.81 1.84 -12.75
N LEU A 90 -0.20 1.39 -13.46
CA LEU A 90 -1.40 2.18 -13.75
C LEU A 90 -2.64 1.48 -13.20
N TYR A 91 -3.66 2.26 -12.89
CA TYR A 91 -5.00 1.74 -12.78
C TYR A 91 -6.03 2.75 -13.25
N PHE A 92 -7.11 2.22 -13.84
CA PHE A 92 -8.22 2.99 -14.35
C PHE A 92 -9.38 2.91 -13.37
N MET A 93 -9.93 4.07 -13.00
CA MET A 93 -11.00 4.20 -12.02
C MET A 93 -12.26 4.72 -12.68
N GLU A 94 -13.32 3.95 -12.63
CA GLU A 94 -14.69 4.38 -12.89
C GLU A 94 -15.35 4.69 -11.54
N PRO A 95 -15.57 5.96 -11.18
CA PRO A 95 -16.25 6.30 -9.93
C PRO A 95 -17.69 5.79 -9.92
N ALA A 96 -18.18 5.41 -8.74
CA ALA A 96 -19.57 5.02 -8.59
C ALA A 96 -20.52 6.17 -8.98
N ALA A 97 -21.53 5.84 -9.77
CA ALA A 97 -22.66 6.73 -10.10
C ALA A 97 -23.93 5.87 -10.06
N PRO A 98 -24.70 5.88 -8.97
CA PRO A 98 -25.87 5.00 -8.82
C PRO A 98 -26.77 5.00 -10.05
N PRO A 99 -27.25 3.83 -10.52
CA PRO A 99 -27.10 2.50 -9.90
C PRO A 99 -25.76 1.78 -10.19
N MET A 100 -24.81 2.39 -10.90
CA MET A 100 -23.55 1.78 -11.29
C MET A 100 -22.54 1.79 -10.13
N PRO A 101 -21.95 0.64 -9.78
CA PRO A 101 -20.87 0.58 -8.80
C PRO A 101 -19.57 1.16 -9.37
N SER A 102 -18.64 1.50 -8.48
CA SER A 102 -17.26 1.80 -8.90
C SER A 102 -16.59 0.56 -9.50
N ASN A 103 -15.72 0.79 -10.48
CA ASN A 103 -14.91 -0.26 -11.06
C ASN A 103 -13.45 0.17 -11.15
N VAL A 104 -12.53 -0.78 -10.91
CA VAL A 104 -11.09 -0.57 -11.01
C VAL A 104 -10.49 -1.63 -11.91
N ASN A 105 -9.77 -1.18 -12.95
CA ASN A 105 -8.99 -2.02 -13.84
C ASN A 105 -7.51 -1.74 -13.59
N TYR A 106 -6.74 -2.78 -13.21
CA TYR A 106 -5.31 -2.67 -12.95
C TYR A 106 -4.49 -2.98 -14.19
N ASP A 107 -3.43 -2.21 -14.39
CA ASP A 107 -2.36 -2.45 -15.34
C ASP A 107 -1.02 -2.29 -14.60
N ARG A 108 -0.61 -3.33 -13.86
CA ARG A 108 0.48 -3.32 -12.86
C ARG A 108 1.58 -4.33 -13.15
N GLU A 109 1.61 -4.95 -14.31
CA GLU A 109 2.65 -5.91 -14.65
C GLU A 109 3.94 -5.22 -15.09
N TYR A 110 5.06 -5.91 -14.99
CA TYR A 110 6.38 -5.47 -15.44
C TYR A 110 6.89 -4.17 -14.77
N THR A 111 6.47 -3.92 -13.53
CA THR A 111 7.00 -2.80 -12.75
C THR A 111 8.24 -3.24 -11.97
N PRO A 112 9.22 -2.34 -11.77
CA PRO A 112 10.42 -2.66 -10.98
C PRO A 112 10.09 -3.06 -9.54
N PHE A 113 9.04 -2.48 -8.94
CA PHE A 113 8.63 -2.77 -7.58
C PHE A 113 8.27 -4.25 -7.38
N ARG A 114 7.60 -4.85 -8.36
CA ARG A 114 7.16 -6.26 -8.27
C ARG A 114 8.30 -7.28 -8.27
N SER A 115 9.47 -6.89 -8.74
CA SER A 115 10.68 -7.73 -8.80
C SER A 115 11.78 -7.31 -7.84
N ALA A 116 11.61 -6.18 -7.13
CA ALA A 116 12.55 -5.73 -6.12
C ALA A 116 12.55 -6.70 -4.91
N ASP A 117 13.72 -7.00 -4.39
CA ASP A 117 13.89 -7.87 -3.23
C ASP A 117 14.45 -7.08 -2.04
N VAL A 118 14.51 -7.71 -0.89
CA VAL A 118 14.99 -7.14 0.39
C VAL A 118 16.36 -6.45 0.22
N ALA A 119 17.27 -7.06 -0.54
CA ALA A 119 18.62 -6.53 -0.76
C ALA A 119 18.69 -5.24 -1.60
N ASP A 120 17.60 -4.86 -2.27
CA ASP A 120 17.56 -3.66 -3.09
C ASP A 120 17.35 -2.37 -2.29
N TYR A 121 16.98 -2.48 -1.01
CA TYR A 121 16.56 -1.37 -0.17
C TYR A 121 17.58 -1.02 0.91
N ASP A 122 17.74 0.27 1.18
CA ASP A 122 18.50 0.79 2.32
C ASP A 122 17.64 0.76 3.60
N TRP A 123 17.74 -0.35 4.33
CA TRP A 123 16.95 -0.57 5.53
C TRP A 123 17.35 0.30 6.71
N ASP A 124 18.60 0.76 6.79
CA ASP A 124 19.00 1.68 7.83
C ASP A 124 18.33 3.03 7.66
N LEU A 125 18.22 3.47 6.41
CA LEU A 125 17.50 4.70 6.07
C LEU A 125 15.98 4.54 6.27
N ILE A 126 15.39 3.41 5.83
CA ILE A 126 13.94 3.16 5.93
C ILE A 126 13.49 3.01 7.39
N LEU A 127 14.28 2.33 8.21
CA LEU A 127 13.94 2.04 9.60
C LEU A 127 14.40 3.13 10.61
N ASP A 128 14.94 4.27 10.14
CA ASP A 128 15.17 5.45 10.99
C ASP A 128 13.84 6.20 11.25
N THR A 129 12.89 5.51 11.83
CA THR A 129 11.51 5.97 12.05
C THR A 129 10.97 5.49 13.39
N ARG A 130 9.85 6.03 13.84
CA ARG A 130 9.11 5.54 15.00
C ARG A 130 8.11 4.45 14.61
N ILE A 131 7.48 4.61 13.44
CA ILE A 131 6.40 3.75 12.97
C ILE A 131 6.76 3.22 11.57
N MET A 132 6.70 1.90 11.39
CA MET A 132 6.71 1.25 10.07
C MET A 132 5.29 0.92 9.64
N PHE A 133 4.78 1.62 8.60
CA PHE A 133 3.43 1.39 8.05
C PHE A 133 3.48 0.49 6.83
N LEU A 134 2.72 -0.59 6.89
CA LEU A 134 2.67 -1.65 5.88
C LEU A 134 1.24 -1.95 5.46
N THR A 135 1.04 -2.46 4.26
CA THR A 135 -0.27 -2.90 3.79
C THR A 135 -0.25 -4.27 3.13
N GLY A 136 -1.37 -4.99 3.26
CA GLY A 136 -1.56 -6.29 2.62
C GLY A 136 -1.63 -6.21 1.10
N ILE A 137 -2.09 -5.09 0.52
CA ILE A 137 -2.11 -4.96 -0.95
C ILE A 137 -0.69 -5.01 -1.53
N THR A 138 0.31 -4.50 -0.84
CA THR A 138 1.71 -4.56 -1.28
C THR A 138 2.24 -5.99 -1.18
N ALA A 139 1.94 -6.72 -0.10
CA ALA A 139 2.31 -8.12 0.03
C ALA A 139 1.64 -9.03 -1.02
N ALA A 140 0.49 -8.63 -1.56
CA ALA A 140 -0.29 -9.40 -2.53
C ALA A 140 0.26 -9.40 -3.96
N LEU A 141 1.23 -8.54 -4.29
CA LEU A 141 1.65 -8.32 -5.68
C LEU A 141 2.48 -9.46 -6.24
N THR A 142 3.46 -9.93 -5.49
CA THR A 142 4.36 -11.05 -5.85
C THR A 142 4.93 -11.67 -4.58
N GLU A 143 5.57 -12.84 -4.72
CA GLU A 143 6.32 -13.45 -3.62
C GLU A 143 7.47 -12.54 -3.12
N GLN A 144 8.13 -11.81 -4.04
CA GLN A 144 9.18 -10.85 -3.69
C GLN A 144 8.64 -9.75 -2.78
N THR A 145 7.54 -9.12 -3.17
CA THR A 145 6.94 -8.05 -2.36
C THR A 145 6.41 -8.58 -1.02
N ALA A 146 5.89 -9.80 -0.97
CA ALA A 146 5.51 -10.44 0.29
C ALA A 146 6.74 -10.62 1.23
N ARG A 147 7.89 -11.05 0.68
CA ARG A 147 9.15 -11.14 1.46
C ARG A 147 9.62 -9.77 1.95
N VAL A 148 9.54 -8.75 1.11
CA VAL A 148 9.93 -7.37 1.47
C VAL A 148 9.05 -6.84 2.61
N VAL A 149 7.73 -7.00 2.53
CA VAL A 149 6.79 -6.56 3.58
C VAL A 149 7.01 -7.36 4.87
N ARG A 150 7.24 -8.67 4.78
CA ARG A 150 7.55 -9.50 5.93
C ARG A 150 8.86 -9.07 6.61
N TYR A 151 9.91 -8.88 5.83
CA TYR A 151 11.21 -8.42 6.34
C TYR A 151 11.09 -7.06 7.02
N ALA A 152 10.36 -6.11 6.42
CA ALA A 152 10.12 -4.80 6.99
C ALA A 152 9.44 -4.89 8.38
N ALA A 153 8.45 -5.79 8.54
CA ALA A 153 7.77 -6.01 9.81
C ALA A 153 8.70 -6.64 10.86
N ASP A 154 9.47 -7.66 10.47
CA ASP A 154 10.38 -8.36 11.38
C ASP A 154 11.53 -7.43 11.83
N ALA A 155 12.19 -6.74 10.90
CA ALA A 155 13.30 -5.83 11.19
C ALA A 155 12.86 -4.58 11.99
N ALA A 156 11.65 -4.08 11.75
CA ALA A 156 11.07 -3.01 12.57
C ALA A 156 10.81 -3.49 14.00
N GLY A 157 10.20 -4.67 14.17
CA GLY A 157 9.95 -5.27 15.48
C GLY A 157 11.24 -5.56 16.26
N GLU A 158 12.30 -6.05 15.60
CA GLU A 158 13.61 -6.29 16.21
C GLU A 158 14.28 -4.98 16.69
N ARG A 159 14.00 -3.86 16.04
CA ARG A 159 14.48 -2.52 16.45
C ARG A 159 13.58 -1.85 17.48
N GLY A 160 12.48 -2.49 17.91
CA GLY A 160 11.52 -1.94 18.87
C GLY A 160 10.67 -0.81 18.30
N LEU A 161 10.49 -0.76 16.96
CA LEU A 161 9.62 0.20 16.30
C LEU A 161 8.17 -0.27 16.34
N ASP A 162 7.23 0.67 16.33
CA ASP A 162 5.83 0.33 16.12
C ASP A 162 5.59 -0.13 14.68
N VAL A 163 4.94 -1.27 14.53
CA VAL A 163 4.51 -1.80 13.23
C VAL A 163 3.01 -1.59 13.10
N VAL A 164 2.60 -0.87 12.08
CA VAL A 164 1.19 -0.64 11.76
C VAL A 164 0.88 -1.37 10.45
N LEU A 165 -0.06 -2.30 10.50
CA LEU A 165 -0.50 -3.07 9.33
C LEU A 165 -1.95 -2.72 8.98
N ASP A 166 -2.20 -2.34 7.74
CA ASP A 166 -3.54 -2.34 7.14
C ASP A 166 -3.70 -3.62 6.31
N VAL A 167 -4.63 -4.48 6.69
CA VAL A 167 -4.92 -5.74 5.97
C VAL A 167 -5.22 -5.50 4.50
N ASN A 168 -5.99 -4.48 4.18
CA ASN A 168 -6.19 -3.95 2.82
C ASN A 168 -6.37 -5.05 1.76
N TYR A 169 -7.21 -6.04 2.06
CA TYR A 169 -7.43 -7.21 1.22
C TYR A 169 -8.02 -6.84 -0.14
N ARG A 170 -7.50 -7.46 -1.19
CA ARG A 170 -7.94 -7.27 -2.57
C ARG A 170 -8.17 -8.62 -3.25
N SER A 171 -9.42 -9.07 -3.29
CA SER A 171 -9.81 -10.37 -3.87
C SER A 171 -9.41 -10.55 -5.35
N LYS A 172 -9.13 -9.46 -6.08
CA LYS A 172 -8.59 -9.51 -7.46
C LYS A 172 -7.11 -9.92 -7.54
N LEU A 173 -6.37 -9.89 -6.43
CA LEU A 173 -4.92 -10.18 -6.41
C LEU A 173 -4.61 -11.57 -5.84
N TRP A 174 -5.36 -12.02 -4.85
CA TRP A 174 -5.15 -13.29 -4.16
C TRP A 174 -6.41 -13.81 -3.49
N SER A 175 -6.42 -15.10 -3.11
CA SER A 175 -7.51 -15.68 -2.32
C SER A 175 -7.41 -15.28 -0.84
N GLY A 176 -8.51 -15.39 -0.08
CA GLY A 176 -8.53 -15.16 1.37
C GLY A 176 -7.55 -16.09 2.10
N GLU A 177 -7.43 -17.34 1.65
CA GLU A 177 -6.49 -18.32 2.22
C GLU A 177 -5.02 -17.90 2.01
N GLN A 178 -4.65 -17.50 0.80
CA GLN A 178 -3.32 -16.97 0.50
C GLN A 178 -3.01 -15.71 1.33
N ALA A 179 -3.99 -14.80 1.41
CA ALA A 179 -3.87 -13.60 2.23
C ALA A 179 -3.65 -13.96 3.71
N ARG A 180 -4.41 -14.90 4.26
CA ARG A 180 -4.25 -15.38 5.63
C ARG A 180 -2.87 -15.95 5.89
N GLN A 181 -2.38 -16.83 5.01
CA GLN A 181 -1.05 -17.45 5.15
C GLN A 181 0.08 -16.40 5.20
N ILE A 182 0.00 -15.39 4.33
CA ILE A 182 1.03 -14.36 4.22
C ILE A 182 0.89 -13.29 5.29
N LEU A 183 -0.33 -12.82 5.58
CA LEU A 183 -0.54 -11.69 6.48
C LEU A 183 -0.54 -12.06 7.96
N THR A 184 -0.92 -13.30 8.36
CA THR A 184 -0.94 -13.70 9.76
C THR A 184 0.41 -13.51 10.47
N PRO A 185 1.55 -13.97 9.92
CA PRO A 185 2.83 -13.74 10.57
C PRO A 185 3.25 -12.27 10.63
N ILE A 186 2.80 -11.42 9.68
CA ILE A 186 3.05 -9.98 9.69
C ILE A 186 2.15 -9.31 10.74
N ALA A 187 0.87 -9.70 10.81
CA ALA A 187 -0.09 -9.19 11.78
C ALA A 187 0.34 -9.46 13.23
N ARG A 188 1.00 -10.60 13.50
CA ARG A 188 1.58 -10.91 14.81
C ARG A 188 2.71 -9.98 15.25
N ARG A 189 3.33 -9.26 14.32
CA ARG A 189 4.34 -8.23 14.60
C ARG A 189 3.72 -6.84 14.76
N ALA A 190 2.47 -6.68 14.33
CA ALA A 190 1.82 -5.37 14.35
C ALA A 190 1.45 -4.95 15.78
N THR A 191 1.82 -3.71 16.15
CA THR A 191 1.34 -3.03 17.37
C THR A 191 -0.04 -2.43 17.15
N VAL A 192 -0.37 -2.11 15.88
CA VAL A 192 -1.69 -1.65 15.46
C VAL A 192 -2.09 -2.37 14.17
N LEU A 193 -3.30 -2.93 14.16
CA LEU A 193 -3.88 -3.59 12.99
C LEU A 193 -5.14 -2.86 12.52
N PHE A 194 -5.12 -2.36 11.29
CA PHE A 194 -6.32 -1.91 10.60
C PHE A 194 -6.89 -3.07 9.79
N CYS A 195 -8.13 -3.43 10.09
CA CYS A 195 -8.82 -4.51 9.41
C CYS A 195 -10.29 -4.15 9.25
N SER A 196 -10.78 -4.10 8.02
CA SER A 196 -12.20 -3.94 7.81
C SER A 196 -12.94 -5.19 8.28
N ARG A 197 -14.21 -5.03 8.70
CA ARG A 197 -15.04 -6.18 9.08
C ARG A 197 -15.14 -7.22 7.97
N ARG A 198 -15.18 -6.77 6.72
CA ARG A 198 -15.21 -7.65 5.55
C ARG A 198 -13.89 -8.42 5.43
N ASP A 199 -12.75 -7.73 5.54
CA ASP A 199 -11.45 -8.37 5.45
C ASP A 199 -11.24 -9.38 6.61
N ALA A 200 -11.78 -9.08 7.79
CA ALA A 200 -11.75 -10.01 8.92
C ALA A 200 -12.50 -11.32 8.62
N GLY A 201 -13.65 -11.24 7.93
CA GLY A 201 -14.38 -12.42 7.44
C GLY A 201 -13.63 -13.12 6.31
N ASP A 202 -13.29 -12.39 5.25
CA ASP A 202 -12.74 -12.95 4.02
C ASP A 202 -11.32 -13.57 4.22
N VAL A 203 -10.51 -13.00 5.12
CA VAL A 203 -9.13 -13.43 5.37
C VAL A 203 -8.99 -14.31 6.61
N PHE A 204 -9.60 -13.91 7.73
CA PHE A 204 -9.38 -14.57 9.01
C PHE A 204 -10.55 -15.45 9.46
N GLY A 205 -11.66 -15.49 8.70
CA GLY A 205 -12.85 -16.28 9.03
C GLY A 205 -13.65 -15.73 10.22
N LEU A 206 -13.43 -14.47 10.58
CA LEU A 206 -14.10 -13.81 11.72
C LEU A 206 -15.36 -13.09 11.25
N GLU A 207 -16.45 -13.85 11.11
CA GLU A 207 -17.73 -13.29 10.71
C GLU A 207 -18.37 -12.48 11.84
N SER A 208 -18.97 -11.34 11.50
CA SER A 208 -19.71 -10.53 12.47
C SER A 208 -20.82 -9.72 11.81
N LYS A 209 -21.88 -9.43 12.59
CA LYS A 209 -22.98 -8.54 12.17
C LYS A 209 -22.56 -7.06 12.32
N PRO A 210 -23.26 -6.12 11.64
CA PRO A 210 -23.11 -4.70 11.92
C PRO A 210 -23.23 -4.40 13.42
N GLY A 211 -22.35 -3.57 13.96
CA GLY A 211 -22.30 -3.25 15.39
C GLY A 211 -21.48 -4.20 16.27
N GLN A 212 -20.99 -5.33 15.76
CA GLN A 212 -20.18 -6.30 16.50
C GLN A 212 -18.66 -6.16 16.28
N GLY A 213 -18.17 -4.94 16.05
CA GLY A 213 -16.74 -4.68 15.82
C GLY A 213 -15.84 -5.14 16.97
N GLU A 214 -16.30 -5.06 18.21
CA GLU A 214 -15.51 -5.48 19.38
C GLU A 214 -15.21 -6.98 19.36
N SER A 215 -16.17 -7.83 18.98
CA SER A 215 -15.95 -9.28 18.87
C SER A 215 -14.90 -9.62 17.79
N VAL A 216 -14.89 -8.88 16.67
CA VAL A 216 -13.87 -9.02 15.63
C VAL A 216 -12.49 -8.61 16.15
N CYS A 217 -12.40 -7.46 16.83
CA CYS A 217 -11.15 -7.02 17.44
C CYS A 217 -10.60 -8.00 18.46
N ARG A 218 -11.48 -8.65 19.22
CA ARG A 218 -11.10 -9.69 20.18
C ARG A 218 -10.56 -10.93 19.46
N GLY A 219 -11.28 -11.45 18.46
CA GLY A 219 -10.83 -12.59 17.67
C GLY A 219 -9.56 -12.36 16.85
N LEU A 220 -9.23 -11.10 16.49
CA LEU A 220 -7.97 -10.76 15.84
C LEU A 220 -6.77 -10.70 16.81
N ARG A 221 -7.00 -10.68 18.12
CA ARG A 221 -5.95 -10.70 19.15
C ARG A 221 -5.53 -12.11 19.58
N GLU A 222 -6.38 -13.09 19.35
CA GLU A 222 -6.15 -14.53 19.59
C GLU A 222 -5.38 -15.18 18.43
#